data_bd807fb3062a15a6226cb8ac48ca45de
#
_entry.id   bd807fb3062a15a6226cb8ac48ca45de
#
_cell.length_a   1.000
_cell.length_b   1.000
_cell.length_c   1.000
_cell.angle_alpha   90.00
_cell.angle_beta   90.00
_cell.angle_gamma   90.00
#
_symmetry.space_group_name_H-M   'P 1'
#
loop_
_entity.id
_entity.type
_entity.pdbx_description
1 polymer ?
#
loop_
_entity_poly.entity_id
_entity_poly.type
_entity_poly.pdbx_seq_one_letter_code
_entity_poly.pdbx_strand_id
1 'polypeptide(L)'
;AEAGLADGGAAVVTAAGAQHVAYVGAGGALLPLLLFASARAGVPVTPLNYRLSSDGLRALISRLPDPLVVVDDEYRDAVGDGFRVIGSAEFLAAARHEHPAPEDMAFPDPDSVGVVLFTSGTTSAPKAVELTHNNLTSYITGTVEFGSAEPDDAALICVPPYHIAGVSAALSNLYAGRKMVYLTQFDAREWVRLVAAEGVTSATVVPTMLDRIVTVLEAQNAALPTLRTLAYGGSKVALPLVRKA
;
A
#
# COMPACT_ATOMS: atom_id res chain seq x y z
N ALA A 1 0.92 -20.89 4.46
CA ALA A 1 1.05 -20.62 3.00
C ALA A 1 1.49 -19.18 2.71
N GLU A 2 1.17 -18.21 3.56
CA GLU A 2 1.50 -16.79 3.31
C GLU A 2 2.90 -16.39 3.77
N ALA A 3 3.45 -17.02 4.78
CA ALA A 3 4.83 -16.79 5.22
C ALA A 3 5.83 -17.13 4.09
N GLY A 4 5.60 -18.22 3.35
CA GLY A 4 6.43 -18.60 2.21
C GLY A 4 6.43 -17.58 1.05
N LEU A 5 5.36 -16.80 0.88
CA LEU A 5 5.28 -15.80 -0.19
C LEU A 5 6.20 -14.59 0.08
N ALA A 6 6.27 -14.12 1.33
CA ALA A 6 7.17 -13.05 1.71
C ALA A 6 8.64 -13.49 1.61
N ASP A 7 8.94 -14.73 2.01
CA ASP A 7 10.27 -15.31 1.90
C ASP A 7 10.69 -15.49 0.43
N GLY A 8 9.77 -15.97 -0.42
CA GLY A 8 9.98 -16.03 -1.87
C GLY A 8 10.23 -14.65 -2.48
N GLY A 9 9.46 -13.65 -2.10
CA GLY A 9 9.69 -12.26 -2.53
C GLY A 9 11.04 -11.72 -2.06
N ALA A 10 11.45 -12.03 -0.83
CA ALA A 10 12.77 -11.67 -0.33
C ALA A 10 13.90 -12.32 -1.12
N ALA A 11 13.73 -13.59 -1.51
CA ALA A 11 14.71 -14.29 -2.36
C ALA A 11 14.86 -13.60 -3.72
N VAL A 12 13.75 -13.15 -4.33
CA VAL A 12 13.79 -12.36 -5.60
C VAL A 12 14.58 -11.07 -5.41
N VAL A 13 14.31 -10.32 -4.33
CA VAL A 13 15.01 -9.05 -4.04
C VAL A 13 16.51 -9.29 -3.80
N THR A 14 16.85 -10.33 -3.03
CA THR A 14 18.23 -10.69 -2.72
C THR A 14 18.97 -11.18 -3.97
N ALA A 15 18.36 -12.03 -4.79
CA ALA A 15 18.95 -12.50 -6.05
C ALA A 15 19.20 -11.37 -7.04
N ALA A 16 18.38 -10.33 -7.00
CA ALA A 16 18.60 -9.11 -7.76
C ALA A 16 19.78 -8.27 -7.22
N GLY A 17 20.31 -8.54 -6.02
CA GLY A 17 21.37 -7.74 -5.38
C GLY A 17 20.93 -6.30 -5.08
N ALA A 18 19.64 -6.06 -4.93
CA ALA A 18 19.11 -4.72 -4.75
C ALA A 18 19.36 -4.20 -3.33
N GLN A 19 19.62 -2.91 -3.21
CA GLN A 19 19.73 -2.21 -1.92
C GLN A 19 18.44 -1.46 -1.56
N HIS A 20 17.47 -1.44 -2.47
CA HIS A 20 16.19 -0.79 -2.30
C HIS A 20 15.12 -1.43 -3.22
N VAL A 21 13.88 -1.46 -2.80
CA VAL A 21 12.77 -1.82 -3.68
C VAL A 21 11.96 -0.57 -3.99
N ALA A 22 11.80 -0.23 -5.27
CA ALA A 22 10.89 0.81 -5.73
C ALA A 22 9.62 0.15 -6.28
N TYR A 23 8.45 0.60 -5.86
CA TYR A 23 7.19 0.10 -6.40
C TYR A 23 6.47 1.18 -7.18
N VAL A 24 6.18 0.91 -8.45
CA VAL A 24 5.41 1.78 -9.35
C VAL A 24 4.14 1.06 -9.76
N GLY A 25 3.07 1.31 -9.02
CA GLY A 25 1.80 0.63 -9.25
C GLY A 25 0.65 1.21 -8.45
N ALA A 26 -0.55 0.79 -8.81
CA ALA A 26 -1.78 1.32 -8.23
C ALA A 26 -2.12 0.73 -6.83
N GLY A 27 -1.31 -0.18 -6.31
CA GLY A 27 -1.55 -0.85 -5.03
C GLY A 27 -2.08 -2.28 -5.21
N GLY A 28 -3.01 -2.68 -4.34
CA GLY A 28 -3.52 -4.05 -4.32
C GLY A 28 -2.71 -4.97 -3.41
N ALA A 29 -2.90 -6.28 -3.56
CA ALA A 29 -2.26 -7.30 -2.73
C ALA A 29 -0.73 -7.35 -2.85
N LEU A 30 -0.16 -6.74 -3.89
CA LEU A 30 1.30 -6.69 -4.06
C LEU A 30 1.98 -5.77 -3.06
N LEU A 31 1.34 -4.66 -2.64
CA LEU A 31 1.94 -3.74 -1.67
C LEU A 31 2.31 -4.42 -0.35
N PRO A 32 1.40 -5.14 0.35
CA PRO A 32 1.78 -5.85 1.56
C PRO A 32 2.86 -6.91 1.32
N LEU A 33 2.81 -7.62 0.20
CA LEU A 33 3.88 -8.56 -0.15
C LEU A 33 5.23 -7.85 -0.24
N LEU A 34 5.33 -6.72 -0.93
CA LEU A 34 6.58 -5.97 -1.06
C LEU A 34 7.07 -5.41 0.27
N LEU A 35 6.17 -4.96 1.15
CA LEU A 35 6.52 -4.49 2.50
C LEU A 35 7.22 -5.60 3.30
N PHE A 36 6.65 -6.81 3.31
CA PHE A 36 7.24 -7.93 4.04
C PHE A 36 8.45 -8.54 3.34
N ALA A 37 8.42 -8.67 2.01
CA ALA A 37 9.55 -9.20 1.24
C ALA A 37 10.80 -8.32 1.39
N SER A 38 10.63 -6.99 1.29
CA SER A 38 11.72 -6.04 1.49
C SER A 38 12.27 -6.07 2.91
N ALA A 39 11.39 -6.12 3.92
CA ALA A 39 11.79 -6.26 5.31
C ALA A 39 12.61 -7.54 5.55
N ARG A 40 12.16 -8.66 4.98
CA ARG A 40 12.86 -9.96 5.05
C ARG A 40 14.20 -9.95 4.29
N ALA A 41 14.30 -9.19 3.20
CA ALA A 41 15.55 -8.99 2.46
C ALA A 41 16.50 -7.97 3.12
N GLY A 42 16.07 -7.30 4.19
CA GLY A 42 16.86 -6.28 4.89
C GLY A 42 17.03 -4.98 4.10
N VAL A 43 16.13 -4.67 3.16
CA VAL A 43 16.18 -3.46 2.35
C VAL A 43 14.89 -2.65 2.47
N PRO A 44 14.93 -1.31 2.36
CA PRO A 44 13.72 -0.49 2.39
C PRO A 44 12.91 -0.60 1.11
N VAL A 45 11.60 -0.34 1.21
CA VAL A 45 10.70 -0.22 0.06
C VAL A 45 10.15 1.20 -0.08
N THR A 46 10.05 1.68 -1.31
CA THR A 46 9.46 2.99 -1.65
C THR A 46 8.34 2.82 -2.66
N PRO A 47 7.08 2.88 -2.24
CA PRO A 47 5.99 3.07 -3.17
C PRO A 47 6.05 4.47 -3.79
N LEU A 48 6.09 4.54 -5.12
CA LEU A 48 6.23 5.80 -5.87
C LEU A 48 4.88 6.24 -6.44
N ASN A 49 4.69 7.54 -6.56
CA ASN A 49 3.49 8.09 -7.16
C ASN A 49 3.48 7.85 -8.69
N TYR A 50 2.76 6.82 -9.10
CA TYR A 50 2.61 6.42 -10.50
C TYR A 50 1.92 7.47 -11.39
N ARG A 51 1.35 8.53 -10.82
CA ARG A 51 0.71 9.63 -11.55
C ARG A 51 1.68 10.76 -11.93
N LEU A 52 2.93 10.65 -11.54
CA LEU A 52 3.97 11.60 -11.95
C LEU A 52 4.25 11.46 -13.45
N SER A 53 4.80 12.52 -14.05
CA SER A 53 5.39 12.40 -15.37
C SER A 53 6.55 11.40 -15.36
N SER A 54 6.86 10.82 -16.53
CA SER A 54 7.98 9.86 -16.66
C SER A 54 9.28 10.44 -16.13
N ASP A 55 9.59 11.71 -16.44
CA ASP A 55 10.79 12.36 -15.93
C ASP A 55 10.78 12.54 -14.41
N GLY A 56 9.62 12.91 -13.84
CA GLY A 56 9.46 13.03 -12.40
C GLY A 56 9.60 11.68 -11.68
N LEU A 57 9.07 10.63 -12.28
CA LEU A 57 9.17 9.27 -11.75
C LEU A 57 10.62 8.77 -11.77
N ARG A 58 11.29 8.90 -12.93
CA ARG A 58 12.71 8.52 -13.11
C ARG A 58 13.64 9.31 -12.19
N ALA A 59 13.37 10.60 -12.01
CA ALA A 59 14.14 11.43 -11.08
C ALA A 59 14.02 10.94 -9.63
N LEU A 60 12.86 10.42 -9.20
CA LEU A 60 12.72 9.85 -7.87
C LEU A 60 13.38 8.48 -7.76
N ILE A 61 13.25 7.61 -8.77
CA ILE A 61 13.91 6.30 -8.79
C ILE A 61 15.43 6.46 -8.70
N SER A 62 16.01 7.42 -9.43
CA SER A 62 17.46 7.70 -9.43
C SER A 62 17.99 8.19 -8.09
N ARG A 63 17.14 8.56 -7.14
CA ARG A 63 17.54 8.94 -5.78
C ARG A 63 17.64 7.76 -4.83
N LEU A 64 17.15 6.60 -5.22
CA LEU A 64 17.18 5.38 -4.42
C LEU A 64 18.47 4.61 -4.66
N PRO A 65 19.13 4.06 -3.65
CA PRO A 65 20.36 3.31 -3.81
C PRO A 65 20.08 1.96 -4.50
N ASP A 66 20.69 1.74 -5.64
CA ASP A 66 20.62 0.50 -6.45
C ASP A 66 19.26 -0.22 -6.43
N PRO A 67 18.17 0.41 -6.93
CA PRO A 67 16.83 -0.09 -6.74
C PRO A 67 16.48 -1.26 -7.68
N LEU A 68 15.74 -2.25 -7.16
CA LEU A 68 14.89 -3.11 -7.96
C LEU A 68 13.53 -2.41 -8.12
N VAL A 69 13.16 -2.08 -9.34
CA VAL A 69 11.88 -1.44 -9.65
C VAL A 69 10.85 -2.51 -9.97
N VAL A 70 9.88 -2.71 -9.08
CA VAL A 70 8.70 -3.54 -9.32
C VAL A 70 7.60 -2.65 -9.89
N VAL A 71 7.12 -2.99 -11.10
CA VAL A 71 6.23 -2.10 -11.84
C VAL A 71 5.00 -2.82 -12.39
N ASP A 72 3.81 -2.22 -12.24
CA ASP A 72 2.61 -2.66 -12.94
C ASP A 72 2.74 -2.35 -14.44
N ASP A 73 2.28 -3.26 -15.30
CA ASP A 73 2.55 -3.22 -16.74
C ASP A 73 2.14 -1.88 -17.38
N GLU A 74 1.06 -1.28 -16.91
CA GLU A 74 0.55 0.01 -17.40
C GLU A 74 1.53 1.20 -17.17
N TYR A 75 2.49 1.07 -16.23
CA TYR A 75 3.46 2.13 -15.91
C TYR A 75 4.88 1.81 -16.39
N ARG A 76 5.10 0.67 -17.03
CA ARG A 76 6.43 0.21 -17.46
C ARG A 76 7.13 1.23 -18.37
N ASP A 77 6.41 1.79 -19.34
CA ASP A 77 6.96 2.79 -20.25
C ASP A 77 7.36 4.10 -19.55
N ALA A 78 6.65 4.46 -18.47
CA ALA A 78 6.98 5.64 -17.68
C ALA A 78 8.28 5.46 -16.89
N VAL A 79 8.59 4.25 -16.44
CA VAL A 79 9.88 3.91 -15.81
C VAL A 79 10.99 3.95 -16.86
N GLY A 80 10.77 3.35 -18.03
CA GLY A 80 11.74 3.29 -19.15
C GLY A 80 12.97 2.43 -18.85
N ASP A 81 13.95 2.55 -19.73
CA ASP A 81 15.22 1.83 -19.64
C ASP A 81 16.20 2.49 -18.65
N GLY A 82 17.20 1.73 -18.21
CA GLY A 82 18.27 2.23 -17.34
C GLY A 82 18.13 1.87 -15.86
N PHE A 83 17.05 1.21 -15.48
CA PHE A 83 16.83 0.65 -14.14
C PHE A 83 16.70 -0.87 -14.21
N ARG A 84 16.93 -1.53 -13.08
CA ARG A 84 16.63 -2.95 -12.93
C ARG A 84 15.13 -3.10 -12.67
N VAL A 85 14.40 -3.59 -13.65
CA VAL A 85 12.92 -3.61 -13.65
C VAL A 85 12.41 -5.05 -13.70
N ILE A 86 11.41 -5.33 -12.87
CA ILE A 86 10.60 -6.56 -12.92
C ILE A 86 9.11 -6.19 -12.93
N GLY A 87 8.31 -6.88 -13.73
CA GLY A 87 6.86 -6.70 -13.73
C GLY A 87 6.22 -7.20 -12.44
N SER A 88 5.14 -6.57 -11.98
CA SER A 88 4.40 -6.97 -10.79
C SER A 88 3.93 -8.44 -10.85
N ALA A 89 3.41 -8.87 -12.00
CA ALA A 89 2.98 -10.24 -12.20
C ALA A 89 4.16 -11.23 -12.19
N GLU A 90 5.29 -10.84 -12.79
CA GLU A 90 6.52 -11.62 -12.81
C GLU A 90 7.12 -11.75 -11.40
N PHE A 91 7.18 -10.66 -10.63
CA PHE A 91 7.62 -10.68 -9.24
C PHE A 91 6.75 -11.62 -8.40
N LEU A 92 5.42 -11.53 -8.53
CA LEU A 92 4.49 -12.39 -7.81
C LEU A 92 4.64 -13.86 -8.20
N ALA A 93 4.85 -14.16 -9.48
CA ALA A 93 5.09 -15.51 -9.97
C ALA A 93 6.41 -16.07 -9.39
N ALA A 94 7.49 -15.28 -9.44
CA ALA A 94 8.77 -15.67 -8.86
C ALA A 94 8.70 -15.90 -7.35
N ALA A 95 7.97 -15.05 -6.61
CA ALA A 95 7.80 -15.19 -5.17
C ALA A 95 6.99 -16.44 -4.76
N ARG A 96 6.17 -17.00 -5.68
CA ARG A 96 5.40 -18.23 -5.43
C ARG A 96 6.20 -19.53 -5.63
N HIS A 97 7.35 -19.48 -6.30
CA HIS A 97 8.22 -20.64 -6.39
C HIS A 97 8.74 -21.01 -5.00
N GLU A 98 8.89 -22.31 -4.76
CA GLU A 98 9.49 -22.80 -3.52
C GLU A 98 10.94 -22.30 -3.45
N HIS A 99 11.19 -21.42 -2.49
CA HIS A 99 12.53 -21.05 -2.10
C HIS A 99 12.84 -21.83 -0.81
N PRO A 100 14.04 -22.44 -0.67
CA PRO A 100 14.45 -22.95 0.61
C PRO A 100 14.38 -21.78 1.59
N ALA A 101 13.67 -21.97 2.70
CA ALA A 101 13.66 -20.98 3.78
C ALA A 101 15.13 -20.69 4.12
N PRO A 102 15.60 -19.43 4.00
CA PRO A 102 16.95 -19.13 4.39
C PRO A 102 17.09 -19.48 5.86
N GLU A 103 18.00 -20.40 6.19
CA GLU A 103 18.24 -20.85 7.56
C GLU A 103 18.62 -19.68 8.49
N ASP A 104 19.04 -18.53 7.93
CA ASP A 104 19.53 -17.35 8.60
C ASP A 104 18.76 -16.06 8.31
N MET A 105 17.48 -16.10 7.93
CA MET A 105 16.71 -14.85 7.80
C MET A 105 16.47 -14.23 9.18
N ALA A 106 17.40 -13.40 9.60
CA ALA A 106 17.26 -12.57 10.79
C ALA A 106 16.04 -11.64 10.62
N PHE A 107 15.36 -11.37 11.73
CA PHE A 107 14.40 -10.27 11.76
C PHE A 107 15.15 -8.98 11.46
N PRO A 108 14.56 -8.04 10.69
CA PRO A 108 15.20 -6.76 10.42
C PRO A 108 15.48 -6.02 11.75
N ASP A 109 16.59 -5.29 11.79
CA ASP A 109 16.87 -4.37 12.90
C ASP A 109 15.69 -3.40 13.04
N PRO A 110 15.06 -3.30 14.21
CA PRO A 110 13.93 -2.40 14.44
C PRO A 110 14.20 -0.93 14.08
N ASP A 111 15.44 -0.49 14.22
CA ASP A 111 15.86 0.88 13.91
C ASP A 111 16.30 1.08 12.46
N SER A 112 16.39 0.01 11.66
CA SER A 112 16.64 0.14 10.23
C SER A 112 15.40 0.67 9.49
N VAL A 113 15.64 1.36 8.36
CA VAL A 113 14.59 1.93 7.53
C VAL A 113 13.83 0.81 6.81
N GLY A 114 12.53 0.71 7.02
CA GLY A 114 11.66 -0.24 6.32
C GLY A 114 10.93 0.37 5.13
N VAL A 115 10.49 1.62 5.25
CA VAL A 115 9.72 2.32 4.19
C VAL A 115 10.25 3.73 4.01
N VAL A 116 10.39 4.15 2.76
CA VAL A 116 10.68 5.55 2.40
C VAL A 116 9.49 6.12 1.63
N LEU A 117 8.96 7.27 2.04
CA LEU A 117 7.87 7.95 1.35
C LEU A 117 8.33 9.32 0.86
N PHE A 118 8.04 9.62 -0.41
CA PHE A 118 8.27 10.95 -0.95
C PHE A 118 7.06 11.85 -0.70
N THR A 119 7.29 13.00 -0.06
CA THR A 119 6.26 14.00 0.20
C THR A 119 6.48 15.22 -0.67
N SER A 120 5.39 15.80 -1.22
CA SER A 120 5.45 17.06 -1.96
C SER A 120 5.74 18.21 -0.98
N GLY A 121 6.94 18.76 -1.03
CA GLY A 121 7.26 20.02 -0.38
C GLY A 121 6.66 21.19 -1.15
N THR A 122 6.26 22.26 -0.46
CA THR A 122 5.64 23.45 -1.08
C THR A 122 6.61 24.30 -1.92
N THR A 123 7.93 24.05 -1.90
CA THR A 123 8.94 24.95 -2.48
C THR A 123 10.17 24.27 -3.10
N SER A 124 10.27 22.95 -3.13
CA SER A 124 11.48 22.25 -3.59
C SER A 124 11.17 20.82 -4.04
N ALA A 125 12.21 20.10 -4.50
CA ALA A 125 12.11 18.67 -4.81
C ALA A 125 11.45 17.86 -3.66
N PRO A 126 10.70 16.78 -3.97
CA PRO A 126 10.05 15.96 -2.95
C PRO A 126 11.02 15.50 -1.87
N LYS A 127 10.60 15.60 -0.61
CA LYS A 127 11.40 15.16 0.54
C LYS A 127 11.17 13.68 0.78
N ALA A 128 12.24 12.94 1.03
CA ALA A 128 12.17 11.57 1.51
C ALA A 128 11.89 11.57 3.03
N VAL A 129 10.89 10.82 3.44
CA VAL A 129 10.56 10.53 4.84
C VAL A 129 10.86 9.06 5.08
N GLU A 130 11.80 8.80 5.95
CA GLU A 130 12.23 7.46 6.33
C GLU A 130 11.42 6.99 7.54
N LEU A 131 10.84 5.81 7.41
CA LEU A 131 10.10 5.14 8.47
C LEU A 131 10.83 3.86 8.84
N THR A 132 11.29 3.78 10.09
CA THR A 132 11.93 2.56 10.61
C THR A 132 10.90 1.47 10.85
N HIS A 133 11.34 0.22 10.95
CA HIS A 133 10.47 -0.89 11.37
C HIS A 133 9.82 -0.59 12.72
N ASN A 134 10.55 0.02 13.65
CA ASN A 134 10.03 0.42 14.95
C ASN A 134 8.93 1.47 14.85
N ASN A 135 9.05 2.47 13.93
CA ASN A 135 7.97 3.45 13.70
C ASN A 135 6.69 2.76 13.23
N LEU A 136 6.81 1.85 12.25
CA LEU A 136 5.66 1.13 11.68
C LEU A 136 5.02 0.20 12.73
N THR A 137 5.83 -0.58 13.44
CA THR A 137 5.36 -1.52 14.47
C THR A 137 4.69 -0.78 15.61
N SER A 138 5.30 0.29 16.14
CA SER A 138 4.73 1.09 17.23
C SER A 138 3.38 1.71 16.85
N TYR A 139 3.24 2.22 15.61
CA TYR A 139 1.97 2.73 15.13
C TYR A 139 0.90 1.63 15.10
N ILE A 140 1.21 0.45 14.54
CA ILE A 140 0.24 -0.62 14.36
C ILE A 140 -0.16 -1.22 15.70
N THR A 141 0.79 -1.58 16.56
CA THR A 141 0.50 -2.17 17.86
C THR A 141 -0.15 -1.20 18.84
N GLY A 142 0.06 0.10 18.65
CA GLY A 142 -0.59 1.16 19.44
C GLY A 142 -2.02 1.51 18.99
N THR A 143 -2.43 1.06 17.79
CA THR A 143 -3.73 1.44 17.20
C THR A 143 -4.65 0.26 16.91
N VAL A 144 -4.10 -0.96 16.78
CA VAL A 144 -4.84 -2.16 16.40
C VAL A 144 -4.41 -3.32 17.28
N GLU A 145 -5.37 -4.12 17.74
CA GLU A 145 -5.10 -5.37 18.45
C GLU A 145 -4.88 -6.51 17.46
N PHE A 146 -3.90 -7.38 17.77
CA PHE A 146 -3.57 -8.52 16.91
C PHE A 146 -4.74 -9.51 16.79
N GLY A 147 -5.07 -9.89 15.57
CA GLY A 147 -6.12 -10.87 15.31
C GLY A 147 -7.52 -10.43 15.78
N SER A 148 -7.74 -9.11 15.93
CA SER A 148 -8.99 -8.55 16.47
C SER A 148 -10.15 -8.50 15.49
N ALA A 149 -9.94 -8.90 14.24
CA ALA A 149 -11.00 -8.91 13.24
C ALA A 149 -11.98 -10.06 13.48
N GLU A 150 -13.26 -9.75 13.39
CA GLU A 150 -14.30 -10.79 13.30
C GLU A 150 -14.23 -11.51 11.95
N PRO A 151 -14.72 -12.76 11.84
CA PRO A 151 -14.64 -13.55 10.61
C PRO A 151 -15.21 -12.85 9.37
N ASP A 152 -16.22 -12.00 9.55
CA ASP A 152 -16.88 -11.26 8.46
C ASP A 152 -16.31 -9.85 8.25
N ASP A 153 -15.27 -9.45 8.99
CA ASP A 153 -14.70 -8.13 8.85
C ASP A 153 -13.91 -7.99 7.54
N ALA A 154 -14.29 -6.97 6.77
CA ALA A 154 -13.66 -6.63 5.51
C ALA A 154 -13.34 -5.13 5.46
N ALA A 155 -12.15 -4.79 4.99
CA ALA A 155 -11.69 -3.43 4.81
C ALA A 155 -11.56 -3.09 3.32
N LEU A 156 -12.15 -1.97 2.89
CA LEU A 156 -11.96 -1.44 1.54
C LEU A 156 -10.81 -0.44 1.52
N ILE A 157 -9.76 -0.77 0.77
CA ILE A 157 -8.56 0.05 0.62
C ILE A 157 -8.61 0.73 -0.75
N CYS A 158 -8.78 2.04 -0.75
CA CYS A 158 -8.84 2.88 -1.95
C CYS A 158 -7.89 4.08 -1.90
N VAL A 159 -7.05 4.14 -0.88
CA VAL A 159 -6.02 5.18 -0.73
C VAL A 159 -4.75 4.77 -1.45
N PRO A 160 -4.04 5.73 -2.10
CA PRO A 160 -2.85 5.40 -2.88
C PRO A 160 -1.71 4.78 -2.04
N PRO A 161 -0.96 3.81 -2.60
CA PRO A 161 0.11 3.10 -1.89
C PRO A 161 1.30 4.00 -1.50
N TYR A 162 1.53 5.09 -2.24
CA TYR A 162 2.63 6.03 -2.02
C TYR A 162 2.36 7.07 -0.92
N HIS A 163 1.24 6.99 -0.24
CA HIS A 163 0.95 7.76 0.98
C HIS A 163 0.99 6.86 2.21
N ILE A 164 1.32 7.45 3.36
CA ILE A 164 1.33 6.72 4.63
C ILE A 164 -0.01 5.99 4.90
N ALA A 165 -1.13 6.57 4.47
CA ALA A 165 -2.44 5.95 4.61
C ALA A 165 -2.54 4.60 3.87
N GLY A 166 -1.90 4.43 2.71
CA GLY A 166 -1.87 3.16 1.98
C GLY A 166 -1.03 2.11 2.71
N VAL A 167 0.16 2.48 3.17
CA VAL A 167 1.05 1.60 3.94
C VAL A 167 0.40 1.19 5.26
N SER A 168 -0.11 2.16 6.02
CA SER A 168 -0.74 1.87 7.32
C SER A 168 -2.01 1.03 7.18
N ALA A 169 -2.84 1.29 6.14
CA ALA A 169 -4.03 0.48 5.89
C ALA A 169 -3.65 -0.98 5.57
N ALA A 170 -2.64 -1.22 4.73
CA ALA A 170 -2.18 -2.56 4.42
C ALA A 170 -1.71 -3.30 5.69
N LEU A 171 -0.82 -2.69 6.47
CA LEU A 171 -0.24 -3.30 7.66
C LEU A 171 -1.26 -3.51 8.78
N SER A 172 -2.11 -2.49 9.08
CA SER A 172 -3.10 -2.58 10.16
C SER A 172 -4.18 -3.62 9.88
N ASN A 173 -4.66 -3.75 8.63
CA ASN A 173 -5.67 -4.75 8.30
C ASN A 173 -5.11 -6.17 8.28
N LEU A 174 -3.85 -6.35 7.85
CA LEU A 174 -3.16 -7.64 7.98
C LEU A 174 -2.97 -8.04 9.44
N TYR A 175 -2.51 -7.09 10.28
CA TYR A 175 -2.30 -7.33 11.71
C TYR A 175 -3.59 -7.69 12.45
N ALA A 176 -4.70 -7.06 12.08
CA ALA A 176 -6.01 -7.38 12.60
C ALA A 176 -6.59 -8.70 12.06
N GLY A 177 -6.09 -9.21 10.92
CA GLY A 177 -6.64 -10.40 10.25
C GLY A 177 -7.88 -10.12 9.39
N ARG A 178 -8.08 -8.88 8.92
CA ARG A 178 -9.24 -8.50 8.09
C ARG A 178 -9.09 -8.94 6.64
N LYS A 179 -10.19 -9.35 6.02
CA LYS A 179 -10.29 -9.44 4.56
C LYS A 179 -10.00 -8.06 3.96
N MET A 180 -9.09 -7.97 2.99
CA MET A 180 -8.79 -6.72 2.30
C MET A 180 -9.37 -6.73 0.89
N VAL A 181 -10.22 -5.74 0.60
CA VAL A 181 -10.79 -5.46 -0.71
C VAL A 181 -10.08 -4.22 -1.27
N TYR A 182 -9.60 -4.28 -2.50
CA TYR A 182 -8.88 -3.18 -3.10
C TYR A 182 -9.66 -2.51 -4.22
N LEU A 183 -9.69 -1.17 -4.20
CA LEU A 183 -10.13 -0.34 -5.30
C LEU A 183 -8.96 0.56 -5.70
N THR A 184 -8.16 0.10 -6.66
CA THR A 184 -6.89 0.73 -7.04
C THR A 184 -7.06 2.09 -7.73
N GLN A 185 -8.18 2.25 -8.45
CA GLN A 185 -8.57 3.54 -9.02
C GLN A 185 -9.94 3.93 -8.45
N PHE A 186 -9.98 5.04 -7.70
CA PHE A 186 -11.19 5.46 -7.03
C PHE A 186 -12.27 5.91 -8.02
N ASP A 187 -13.38 5.19 -8.01
CA ASP A 187 -14.69 5.58 -8.55
C ASP A 187 -15.74 5.42 -7.46
N ALA A 188 -16.58 6.44 -7.23
CA ALA A 188 -17.52 6.44 -6.12
C ALA A 188 -18.66 5.42 -6.29
N ARG A 189 -19.10 5.14 -7.51
CA ARG A 189 -20.16 4.14 -7.81
C ARG A 189 -19.61 2.74 -7.58
N GLU A 190 -18.39 2.50 -8.08
CA GLU A 190 -17.71 1.23 -7.89
C GLU A 190 -17.39 0.99 -6.39
N TRP A 191 -17.01 2.05 -5.67
CA TRP A 191 -16.81 1.98 -4.22
C TRP A 191 -18.07 1.53 -3.50
N VAL A 192 -19.23 2.16 -3.78
CA VAL A 192 -20.52 1.78 -3.20
C VAL A 192 -20.89 0.34 -3.57
N ARG A 193 -20.68 -0.05 -4.84
CA ARG A 193 -20.92 -1.41 -5.31
C ARG A 193 -20.08 -2.45 -4.56
N LEU A 194 -18.78 -2.18 -4.40
CA LEU A 194 -17.85 -3.07 -3.70
C LEU A 194 -18.19 -3.21 -2.21
N VAL A 195 -18.57 -2.11 -1.54
CA VAL A 195 -18.98 -2.18 -0.13
C VAL A 195 -20.13 -3.15 0.04
N ALA A 196 -21.14 -3.07 -0.82
CA ALA A 196 -22.30 -3.96 -0.76
C ALA A 196 -21.95 -5.39 -1.18
N ALA A 197 -21.21 -5.58 -2.28
CA ALA A 197 -20.92 -6.89 -2.85
C ALA A 197 -19.96 -7.72 -1.99
N GLU A 198 -18.98 -7.07 -1.35
CA GLU A 198 -17.92 -7.73 -0.58
C GLU A 198 -18.18 -7.73 0.94
N GLY A 199 -19.32 -7.18 1.38
CA GLY A 199 -19.66 -7.07 2.79
C GLY A 199 -18.69 -6.19 3.59
N VAL A 200 -18.20 -5.09 2.98
CA VAL A 200 -17.19 -4.25 3.63
C VAL A 200 -17.74 -3.65 4.93
N THR A 201 -16.96 -3.80 6.00
CA THR A 201 -17.30 -3.31 7.34
C THR A 201 -16.55 -2.04 7.71
N SER A 202 -15.39 -1.80 7.08
CA SER A 202 -14.55 -0.64 7.34
C SER A 202 -13.89 -0.08 6.09
N ALA A 203 -13.71 1.24 6.02
CA ALA A 203 -12.96 1.87 4.93
C ALA A 203 -12.27 3.15 5.41
N THR A 204 -11.22 3.55 4.68
CA THR A 204 -10.55 4.84 4.87
C THR A 204 -10.60 5.63 3.58
N VAL A 205 -11.03 6.90 3.67
CA VAL A 205 -11.18 7.79 2.52
C VAL A 205 -10.56 9.16 2.78
N VAL A 206 -10.36 9.94 1.72
CA VAL A 206 -10.06 11.36 1.84
C VAL A 206 -11.35 12.18 1.66
N PRO A 207 -11.40 13.44 2.12
CA PRO A 207 -12.63 14.24 2.09
C PRO A 207 -13.31 14.35 0.73
N THR A 208 -12.54 14.45 -0.35
CA THR A 208 -13.07 14.50 -1.72
C THR A 208 -13.69 13.18 -2.19
N MET A 209 -13.20 12.04 -1.68
CA MET A 209 -13.82 10.73 -1.91
C MET A 209 -15.13 10.62 -1.15
N LEU A 210 -15.14 11.06 0.13
CA LEU A 210 -16.34 11.06 0.97
C LEU A 210 -17.48 11.87 0.31
N ASP A 211 -17.19 13.06 -0.18
CA ASP A 211 -18.18 13.91 -0.86
C ASP A 211 -18.81 13.21 -2.09
N ARG A 212 -17.97 12.58 -2.91
CA ARG A 212 -18.44 11.82 -4.09
C ARG A 212 -19.25 10.58 -3.69
N ILE A 213 -18.86 9.87 -2.63
CA ILE A 213 -19.60 8.69 -2.12
C ILE A 213 -20.99 9.14 -1.64
N VAL A 214 -21.07 10.17 -0.80
CA VAL A 214 -22.33 10.71 -0.29
C VAL A 214 -23.24 11.14 -1.45
N THR A 215 -22.70 11.83 -2.46
CA THR A 215 -23.45 12.22 -3.66
C THR A 215 -24.06 11.01 -4.40
N VAL A 216 -23.30 9.92 -4.52
CA VAL A 216 -23.78 8.68 -5.15
C VAL A 216 -24.89 8.03 -4.32
N LEU A 217 -24.70 7.94 -3.01
CA LEU A 217 -25.70 7.36 -2.09
C LEU A 217 -27.01 8.15 -2.10
N GLU A 218 -26.94 9.49 -2.04
CA GLU A 218 -28.11 10.36 -2.14
C GLU A 218 -28.85 10.15 -3.49
N ALA A 219 -28.11 10.12 -4.61
CA ALA A 219 -28.69 9.95 -5.95
C ALA A 219 -29.36 8.58 -6.15
N GLN A 220 -28.86 7.54 -5.50
CA GLN A 220 -29.37 6.18 -5.57
C GLN A 220 -30.39 5.84 -4.48
N ASN A 221 -30.61 6.74 -3.52
CA ASN A 221 -31.34 6.46 -2.28
C ASN A 221 -30.88 5.16 -1.63
N ALA A 222 -29.55 4.95 -1.59
CA ALA A 222 -28.92 3.71 -1.13
C ALA A 222 -28.34 3.88 0.28
N ALA A 223 -28.29 2.77 1.00
CA ALA A 223 -27.63 2.66 2.30
C ALA A 223 -26.60 1.54 2.27
N LEU A 224 -25.64 1.61 3.17
CA LEU A 224 -24.54 0.66 3.30
C LEU A 224 -24.60 -0.01 4.69
N PRO A 225 -25.51 -0.94 4.92
CA PRO A 225 -25.79 -1.49 6.25
C PRO A 225 -24.63 -2.32 6.83
N THR A 226 -23.71 -2.81 5.99
CA THR A 226 -22.54 -3.56 6.43
C THR A 226 -21.40 -2.64 6.92
N LEU A 227 -21.34 -1.39 6.44
CA LEU A 227 -20.29 -0.46 6.78
C LEU A 227 -20.46 0.08 8.21
N ARG A 228 -19.56 -0.30 9.11
CA ARG A 228 -19.59 0.08 10.53
C ARG A 228 -18.69 1.25 10.84
N THR A 229 -17.56 1.36 10.10
CA THR A 229 -16.54 2.38 10.34
C THR A 229 -16.08 2.99 9.03
N LEU A 230 -16.15 4.30 8.95
CA LEU A 230 -15.57 5.09 7.86
C LEU A 230 -14.60 6.12 8.44
N ALA A 231 -13.30 5.84 8.33
CA ALA A 231 -12.27 6.79 8.70
C ALA A 231 -12.02 7.77 7.55
N TYR A 232 -11.76 9.02 7.88
CA TYR A 232 -11.34 10.00 6.89
C TYR A 232 -10.15 10.83 7.41
N GLY A 233 -9.29 11.25 6.49
CA GLY A 233 -8.08 11.97 6.85
C GLY A 233 -7.43 12.70 5.66
N GLY A 234 -6.26 13.28 5.89
CA GLY A 234 -5.48 14.01 4.89
C GLY A 234 -5.82 15.50 4.78
N SER A 235 -7.05 15.93 5.09
CA SER A 235 -7.43 17.33 5.17
C SER A 235 -8.71 17.52 6.02
N LYS A 236 -9.09 18.79 6.27
CA LYS A 236 -10.31 19.09 7.02
C LYS A 236 -11.54 18.74 6.21
N VAL A 237 -12.56 18.17 6.88
CA VAL A 237 -13.88 17.90 6.34
C VAL A 237 -14.86 18.94 6.85
N ALA A 238 -15.72 19.44 5.97
CA ALA A 238 -16.79 20.35 6.39
C ALA A 238 -17.83 19.59 7.22
N LEU A 239 -18.23 20.16 8.36
CA LEU A 239 -19.20 19.55 9.27
C LEU A 239 -20.53 19.11 8.60
N PRO A 240 -21.08 19.87 7.63
CA PRO A 240 -22.28 19.43 6.90
C PRO A 240 -22.08 18.09 6.14
N LEU A 241 -20.88 17.86 5.57
CA LEU A 241 -20.57 16.59 4.88
C LEU A 241 -20.49 15.42 5.87
N VAL A 242 -19.87 15.63 7.04
CA VAL A 242 -19.81 14.60 8.10
C VAL A 242 -21.19 14.20 8.60
N ARG A 243 -22.13 15.17 8.66
CA ARG A 243 -23.52 14.90 9.10
C ARG A 243 -24.37 14.16 8.07
N LYS A 244 -23.98 14.19 6.81
CA LYS A 244 -24.65 13.49 5.72
C LYS A 244 -24.12 12.06 5.53
N ALA A 245 -22.84 11.84 5.87
CA ALA A 245 -22.18 10.54 5.79
C ALA A 245 -22.56 9.63 6.96
#